data_82c39cd2c2808e63762cab77ad973b4f
#
_entry.id   82c39cd2c2808e63762cab77ad973b4f
#
_cell.length_a   1.000
_cell.length_b   1.000
_cell.length_c   1.000
_cell.angle_alpha   90.00
_cell.angle_beta   90.00
_cell.angle_gamma   90.00
#
_symmetry.space_group_name_H-M   'P 1'
#
loop_
_entity.id
_entity.type
_entity.pdbx_description
1 polymer ?
#
loop_
_entity_poly.entity_id
_entity_poly.type
_entity_poly.pdbx_seq_one_letter_code
_entity_poly.pdbx_strand_id
1 'polypeptide(L)'
;MPRATLTRRVGFTAQHRYRLPQWDDEHNKLVFGECTRDFHEHTYTCDVTVGGEIDHTTGFVVDLEDLDDVIREVVIARFDKRNINRDVPEFQEGRLVPSGENLARFIYERMGEALGDRGTVVQIRVAEDETLWAAYNGGG
;
A
#
# COMPACT_ATOMS: atom_id res chain seq x y z
N MET A 1 0.09 9.83 -29.24
CA MET A 1 -0.11 8.39 -28.91
C MET A 1 -1.19 8.26 -27.85
N PRO A 2 -2.18 7.40 -28.07
CA PRO A 2 -3.22 7.20 -27.04
C PRO A 2 -2.63 6.63 -25.75
N ARG A 3 -3.10 7.15 -24.63
CA ARG A 3 -2.65 6.74 -23.31
C ARG A 3 -3.86 6.33 -22.46
N ALA A 4 -3.62 5.40 -21.55
CA ALA A 4 -4.66 4.94 -20.65
C ALA A 4 -4.06 4.57 -19.29
N THR A 5 -4.93 4.37 -18.32
CA THR A 5 -4.56 3.78 -17.04
C THR A 5 -5.25 2.43 -16.89
N LEU A 6 -4.63 1.56 -16.15
CA LEU A 6 -5.16 0.25 -15.78
C LEU A 6 -5.03 0.10 -14.28
N THR A 7 -6.09 -0.34 -13.62
CA THR A 7 -6.05 -0.57 -12.17
C THR A 7 -6.26 -2.04 -11.86
N ARG A 8 -5.35 -2.59 -11.05
CA ARG A 8 -5.45 -3.95 -10.54
C ARG A 8 -5.73 -3.89 -9.04
N ARG A 9 -6.78 -4.55 -8.61
CA ARG A 9 -7.15 -4.63 -7.19
C ARG A 9 -6.72 -5.95 -6.61
N VAL A 10 -6.09 -5.90 -5.43
CA VAL A 10 -5.78 -7.09 -4.63
C VAL A 10 -6.23 -6.86 -3.20
N GLY A 11 -6.46 -7.96 -2.47
CA GLY A 11 -6.80 -7.91 -1.06
C GLY A 11 -5.70 -8.55 -0.21
N PHE A 12 -5.55 -8.06 1.00
CA PHE A 12 -4.70 -8.71 1.99
C PHE A 12 -5.27 -8.45 3.39
N THR A 13 -5.03 -9.38 4.30
CA THR A 13 -5.46 -9.28 5.69
C THR A 13 -4.24 -9.08 6.55
N ALA A 14 -4.22 -8.03 7.37
CA ALA A 14 -3.06 -7.70 8.19
C ALA A 14 -3.48 -7.07 9.50
N GLN A 15 -2.62 -7.20 10.49
CA GLN A 15 -2.78 -6.58 11.80
C GLN A 15 -1.88 -5.37 11.92
N HIS A 16 -2.34 -4.36 12.65
CA HIS A 16 -1.54 -3.19 13.00
C HIS A 16 -2.04 -2.52 14.26
N ARG A 17 -1.26 -1.60 14.76
CA ARG A 17 -1.71 -0.58 15.71
C ARG A 17 -0.89 0.68 15.50
N TYR A 18 -1.38 1.80 16.04
CA TYR A 18 -0.71 3.08 15.97
C TYR A 18 -0.15 3.41 17.34
N ARG A 19 1.17 3.42 17.46
CA ARG A 19 1.83 3.73 18.71
C ARG A 19 3.24 4.28 18.46
N LEU A 20 3.56 5.37 19.15
CA LEU A 20 4.91 5.91 19.18
C LEU A 20 5.50 5.63 20.57
N PRO A 21 6.54 4.77 20.64
CA PRO A 21 7.14 4.40 21.93
C PRO A 21 7.77 5.57 22.69
N GLN A 22 8.16 6.64 21.99
CA GLN A 22 8.73 7.85 22.61
C GLN A 22 7.69 8.68 23.36
N TRP A 23 6.41 8.43 23.15
CA TRP A 23 5.29 9.06 23.87
C TRP A 23 4.81 8.16 25.00
N ASP A 24 4.24 8.76 26.06
CA ASP A 24 3.58 7.97 27.08
C ASP A 24 2.22 7.44 26.59
N ASP A 25 1.59 6.57 27.39
CA ASP A 25 0.33 5.94 27.02
C ASP A 25 -0.79 6.97 26.81
N GLU A 26 -0.82 7.99 27.68
CA GLU A 26 -1.82 9.03 27.62
C GLU A 26 -1.74 9.84 26.35
N HIS A 27 -0.52 10.20 25.92
CA HIS A 27 -0.29 10.95 24.68
C HIS A 27 -0.66 10.09 23.47
N ASN A 28 -0.25 8.82 23.45
CA ASN A 28 -0.63 7.91 22.39
C ASN A 28 -2.15 7.79 22.26
N LYS A 29 -2.83 7.65 23.38
CA LYS A 29 -4.30 7.54 23.39
C LYS A 29 -4.98 8.82 22.91
N LEU A 30 -4.42 9.97 23.30
CA LEU A 30 -4.98 11.26 22.88
C LEU A 30 -4.91 11.43 21.36
N VAL A 31 -3.82 11.02 20.73
CA VAL A 31 -3.61 11.20 19.28
C VAL A 31 -4.24 10.08 18.47
N PHE A 32 -4.06 8.83 18.88
CA PHE A 32 -4.48 7.66 18.11
C PHE A 32 -5.78 7.01 18.56
N GLY A 33 -6.29 7.41 19.72
CA GLY A 33 -7.52 6.83 20.28
C GLY A 33 -7.34 5.34 20.58
N GLU A 34 -8.36 4.56 20.27
CA GLU A 34 -8.34 3.11 20.54
C GLU A 34 -7.34 2.36 19.67
N CYS A 35 -6.92 2.93 18.56
CA CYS A 35 -5.95 2.29 17.64
C CYS A 35 -4.57 2.09 18.26
N THR A 36 -4.28 2.72 19.40
CA THR A 36 -2.99 2.56 20.10
C THR A 36 -2.96 1.38 21.07
N ARG A 37 -4.13 0.84 21.45
CA ARG A 37 -4.20 -0.17 22.52
C ARG A 37 -3.68 -1.53 22.08
N ASP A 38 -4.40 -2.18 21.19
CA ASP A 38 -4.11 -3.55 20.78
C ASP A 38 -3.96 -3.65 19.29
N PHE A 39 -3.21 -4.65 18.85
CA PHE A 39 -3.17 -5.00 17.44
C PHE A 39 -4.57 -5.42 17.02
N HIS A 40 -5.03 -4.85 15.92
CA HIS A 40 -6.32 -5.19 15.34
C HIS A 40 -6.15 -5.49 13.85
N GLU A 41 -7.06 -6.28 13.31
CA GLU A 41 -6.97 -6.81 11.97
C GLU A 41 -7.92 -6.08 11.03
N HIS A 42 -7.42 -5.80 9.83
CA HIS A 42 -8.24 -5.31 8.73
C HIS A 42 -8.08 -6.21 7.52
N THR A 43 -9.14 -6.32 6.75
CA THR A 43 -9.06 -6.88 5.40
C THR A 43 -8.93 -5.70 4.44
N TYR A 44 -7.71 -5.46 4.01
CA TYR A 44 -7.36 -4.34 3.15
C TYR A 44 -7.68 -4.64 1.69
N THR A 45 -8.00 -3.59 0.97
CA THR A 45 -8.04 -3.60 -0.49
C THR A 45 -6.97 -2.64 -0.99
N CYS A 46 -6.13 -3.09 -1.91
CA CYS A 46 -5.09 -2.25 -2.52
C CYS A 46 -5.33 -2.18 -4.02
N ASP A 47 -5.52 -0.96 -4.52
CA ASP A 47 -5.68 -0.69 -5.96
C ASP A 47 -4.37 -0.12 -6.48
N VAL A 48 -3.76 -0.84 -7.42
CA VAL A 48 -2.53 -0.42 -8.09
C VAL A 48 -2.90 0.08 -9.48
N THR A 49 -2.70 1.37 -9.71
CA THR A 49 -2.99 1.99 -11.01
C THR A 49 -1.69 2.28 -11.73
N VAL A 50 -1.56 1.75 -12.93
CA VAL A 50 -0.43 1.99 -13.84
C VAL A 50 -0.92 2.71 -15.09
N GLY A 51 -0.06 3.50 -15.70
CA GLY A 51 -0.40 4.27 -16.88
C GLY A 51 0.67 4.15 -17.96
N GLY A 52 0.29 4.46 -19.18
CA GLY A 52 1.21 4.45 -20.29
C GLY A 52 0.52 4.53 -21.63
N GLU A 53 1.31 4.42 -22.66
CA GLU A 53 0.79 4.35 -24.02
C GLU A 53 0.12 2.99 -24.25
N ILE A 54 -0.97 3.00 -24.98
CA ILE A 54 -1.63 1.76 -25.36
C ILE A 54 -0.80 1.13 -26.49
N ASP A 55 -0.26 -0.06 -26.22
CA ASP A 55 0.45 -0.81 -27.26
C ASP A 55 -0.56 -1.19 -28.34
N HIS A 56 -0.30 -0.79 -29.57
CA HIS A 56 -1.28 -0.95 -30.64
C HIS A 56 -1.41 -2.41 -31.12
N THR A 57 -0.48 -3.26 -30.71
CA THR A 57 -0.54 -4.70 -31.03
C THR A 57 -1.30 -5.47 -29.99
N THR A 58 -0.95 -5.25 -28.70
CA THR A 58 -1.57 -5.99 -27.58
C THR A 58 -2.78 -5.31 -26.99
N GLY A 59 -2.88 -3.98 -27.13
CA GLY A 59 -3.93 -3.20 -26.49
C GLY A 59 -3.68 -2.92 -25.00
N PHE A 60 -2.50 -3.22 -24.49
CA PHE A 60 -2.19 -3.07 -23.06
C PHE A 60 -1.24 -1.89 -22.81
N VAL A 61 -1.30 -1.33 -21.60
CA VAL A 61 -0.34 -0.34 -21.11
C VAL A 61 0.78 -0.98 -20.30
N VAL A 62 0.59 -2.23 -19.87
CA VAL A 62 1.54 -2.99 -19.06
C VAL A 62 1.28 -4.48 -19.33
N ASP A 63 2.31 -5.29 -19.21
CA ASP A 63 2.14 -6.74 -19.23
C ASP A 63 1.50 -7.16 -17.89
N LEU A 64 0.30 -7.79 -17.95
CA LEU A 64 -0.45 -8.16 -16.75
C LEU A 64 0.26 -9.20 -15.89
N GLU A 65 0.98 -10.12 -16.52
CA GLU A 65 1.74 -11.13 -15.79
C GLU A 65 2.85 -10.48 -14.97
N ASP A 66 3.58 -9.53 -15.56
CA ASP A 66 4.59 -8.75 -14.85
C ASP A 66 3.97 -7.95 -13.71
N LEU A 67 2.84 -7.30 -13.96
CA LEU A 67 2.16 -6.52 -12.94
C LEU A 67 1.73 -7.39 -11.77
N ASP A 68 1.12 -8.53 -12.05
CA ASP A 68 0.64 -9.46 -11.02
C ASP A 68 1.80 -10.05 -10.21
N ASP A 69 2.91 -10.38 -10.85
CA ASP A 69 4.10 -10.90 -10.17
C ASP A 69 4.68 -9.85 -9.21
N VAL A 70 4.78 -8.61 -9.65
CA VAL A 70 5.30 -7.53 -8.81
C VAL A 70 4.36 -7.23 -7.66
N ILE A 71 3.05 -7.21 -7.89
CA ILE A 71 2.06 -7.01 -6.81
C ILE A 71 2.18 -8.13 -5.77
N ARG A 72 2.32 -9.38 -6.21
CA ARG A 72 2.47 -10.51 -5.31
C ARG A 72 3.69 -10.35 -4.41
N GLU A 73 4.81 -9.93 -5.00
CA GLU A 73 6.06 -9.74 -4.27
C GLU A 73 6.02 -8.52 -3.34
N VAL A 74 5.52 -7.40 -3.82
CA VAL A 74 5.55 -6.12 -3.08
C VAL A 74 4.42 -6.01 -2.07
N VAL A 75 3.23 -6.48 -2.40
CA VAL A 75 2.04 -6.28 -1.56
C VAL A 75 1.72 -7.55 -0.77
N ILE A 76 1.44 -8.65 -1.46
CA ILE A 76 0.92 -9.86 -0.80
C ILE A 76 1.98 -10.47 0.10
N ALA A 77 3.18 -10.69 -0.40
CA ALA A 77 4.25 -11.33 0.37
C ALA A 77 4.68 -10.50 1.59
N ARG A 78 4.57 -9.18 1.51
CA ARG A 78 4.99 -8.29 2.59
C ARG A 78 3.92 -8.10 3.66
N PHE A 79 2.65 -8.14 3.29
CA PHE A 79 1.57 -7.71 4.17
C PHE A 79 0.53 -8.77 4.50
N ASP A 80 0.25 -9.70 3.58
CA ASP A 80 -0.85 -10.63 3.78
C ASP A 80 -0.56 -11.60 4.92
N LYS A 81 -1.52 -11.70 5.86
CA LYS A 81 -1.42 -12.56 7.05
C LYS A 81 -0.27 -12.17 7.96
N ARG A 82 0.14 -10.90 7.94
CA ARG A 82 1.25 -10.37 8.71
C ARG A 82 0.76 -9.38 9.77
N ASN A 83 1.59 -9.22 10.80
CA ASN A 83 1.49 -8.07 11.70
C ASN A 83 2.42 -7.00 11.14
N ILE A 84 1.86 -5.91 10.63
CA ILE A 84 2.64 -4.89 9.90
C ILE A 84 3.74 -4.31 10.80
N ASN A 85 3.41 -4.01 12.06
CA ASN A 85 4.38 -3.43 12.99
C ASN A 85 5.53 -4.37 13.34
N ARG A 86 5.31 -5.68 13.29
CA ARG A 86 6.32 -6.68 13.67
C ARG A 86 7.07 -7.24 12.47
N ASP A 87 6.38 -7.45 11.37
CA ASP A 87 6.89 -8.22 10.23
C ASP A 87 7.41 -7.36 9.09
N VAL A 88 7.07 -6.07 9.07
CA VAL A 88 7.57 -5.13 8.05
C VAL A 88 8.47 -4.11 8.74
N PRO A 89 9.81 -4.22 8.58
CA PRO A 89 10.76 -3.42 9.36
C PRO A 89 10.52 -1.91 9.30
N GLU A 90 10.10 -1.40 8.16
CA GLU A 90 9.87 0.04 7.98
C GLU A 90 8.72 0.56 8.84
N PHE A 91 7.84 -0.35 9.29
CA PHE A 91 6.67 -0.01 10.09
C PHE A 91 6.77 -0.43 11.56
N GLN A 92 7.96 -0.80 12.02
CA GLN A 92 8.17 -1.07 13.44
C GLN A 92 7.80 0.17 14.26
N GLU A 93 7.30 -0.08 15.47
CA GLU A 93 6.92 1.02 16.38
C GLU A 93 8.09 1.98 16.59
N GLY A 94 7.82 3.27 16.46
CA GLY A 94 8.85 4.32 16.48
C GLY A 94 9.38 4.70 15.11
N ARG A 95 9.00 3.95 14.06
CA ARG A 95 9.30 4.26 12.67
C ARG A 95 8.03 4.76 11.98
N LEU A 96 7.74 4.34 10.75
CA LEU A 96 6.51 4.77 10.09
C LEU A 96 5.28 4.20 10.80
N VAL A 97 4.29 5.06 11.03
CA VAL A 97 2.99 4.63 11.50
C VAL A 97 2.27 3.94 10.34
N PRO A 98 1.70 2.73 10.53
CA PRO A 98 1.04 1.99 9.46
C PRO A 98 -0.36 2.51 9.16
N SER A 99 -0.48 3.80 8.90
CA SER A 99 -1.69 4.44 8.40
C SER A 99 -1.92 4.07 6.94
N GLY A 100 -3.14 4.24 6.45
CA GLY A 100 -3.44 4.04 5.03
C GLY A 100 -2.56 4.90 4.13
N GLU A 101 -2.31 6.14 4.54
CA GLU A 101 -1.47 7.09 3.81
C GLU A 101 -0.03 6.59 3.68
N ASN A 102 0.57 6.14 4.77
CA ASN A 102 1.94 5.62 4.75
C ASN A 102 2.04 4.27 4.03
N LEU A 103 1.03 3.42 4.17
CA LEU A 103 0.99 2.16 3.42
C LEU A 103 0.91 2.43 1.91
N ALA A 104 0.06 3.36 1.49
CA ALA A 104 -0.08 3.70 0.08
C ALA A 104 1.22 4.25 -0.50
N ARG A 105 1.90 5.15 0.23
CA ARG A 105 3.18 5.70 -0.19
C ARG A 105 4.27 4.63 -0.27
N PHE A 106 4.36 3.79 0.74
CA PHE A 106 5.33 2.70 0.77
C PHE A 106 5.16 1.76 -0.43
N ILE A 107 3.92 1.34 -0.67
CA ILE A 107 3.61 0.45 -1.79
C ILE A 107 3.90 1.14 -3.13
N TYR A 108 3.57 2.43 -3.25
CA TYR A 108 3.86 3.20 -4.46
C TYR A 108 5.36 3.18 -4.79
N GLU A 109 6.19 3.49 -3.80
CA GLU A 109 7.63 3.53 -4.00
C GLU A 109 8.20 2.15 -4.35
N ARG A 110 7.78 1.11 -3.65
CA ARG A 110 8.24 -0.26 -3.89
C ARG A 110 7.76 -0.80 -5.23
N MET A 111 6.53 -0.52 -5.61
CA MET A 111 5.99 -0.92 -6.91
C MET A 111 6.76 -0.25 -8.04
N GLY A 112 7.04 1.04 -7.91
CA GLY A 112 7.79 1.79 -8.92
C GLY A 112 9.19 1.23 -9.12
N GLU A 113 9.89 0.92 -8.03
CA GLU A 113 11.22 0.31 -8.09
C GLU A 113 11.18 -1.07 -8.74
N ALA A 114 10.22 -1.89 -8.35
CA ALA A 114 10.13 -3.27 -8.84
C ALA A 114 9.69 -3.37 -10.30
N LEU A 115 8.77 -2.52 -10.74
CA LEU A 115 8.36 -2.49 -12.14
C LEU A 115 9.46 -1.93 -13.05
N GLY A 116 10.19 -0.92 -12.55
CA GLY A 116 11.25 -0.28 -13.34
C GLY A 116 10.68 0.29 -14.64
N ASP A 117 11.27 -0.09 -15.76
CA ASP A 117 10.88 0.37 -17.09
C ASP A 117 9.71 -0.44 -17.70
N ARG A 118 9.21 -1.45 -16.99
CA ARG A 118 8.09 -2.27 -17.45
C ARG A 118 6.73 -1.60 -17.28
N GLY A 119 6.66 -0.53 -16.49
CA GLY A 119 5.42 0.19 -16.28
C GLY A 119 5.60 1.40 -15.37
N THR A 120 4.67 2.33 -15.43
CA THR A 120 4.69 3.53 -14.59
C THR A 120 3.53 3.49 -13.61
N VAL A 121 3.86 3.48 -12.32
CA VAL A 121 2.83 3.56 -11.26
C VAL A 121 2.29 4.98 -11.22
N VAL A 122 0.98 5.11 -11.30
CA VAL A 122 0.28 6.40 -11.27
C VAL A 122 -0.29 6.66 -9.89
N GLN A 123 -0.88 5.66 -9.27
CA GLN A 123 -1.53 5.81 -7.97
C GLN A 123 -1.64 4.47 -7.26
N ILE A 124 -1.50 4.52 -5.95
CA ILE A 124 -1.85 3.42 -5.06
C ILE A 124 -2.98 3.90 -4.15
N ARG A 125 -4.03 3.09 -4.04
CA ARG A 125 -5.12 3.34 -3.10
C ARG A 125 -5.20 2.16 -2.13
N VAL A 126 -5.16 2.47 -0.84
CA VAL A 126 -5.27 1.46 0.23
C VAL A 126 -6.53 1.74 1.03
N ALA A 127 -7.43 0.77 1.08
CA ALA A 127 -8.68 0.86 1.82
C ALA A 127 -8.65 -0.12 3.00
N GLU A 128 -8.93 0.37 4.20
CA GLU A 128 -9.07 -0.46 5.40
C GLU A 128 -10.42 -1.17 5.42
N ASP A 129 -11.43 -0.50 4.91
CA ASP A 129 -12.79 -1.02 4.75
C ASP A 129 -13.49 -0.27 3.61
N GLU A 130 -14.77 -0.50 3.44
CA GLU A 130 -15.55 0.11 2.36
C GLU A 130 -15.71 1.63 2.49
N THR A 131 -15.44 2.18 3.68
CA THR A 131 -15.71 3.59 3.97
C THR A 131 -14.47 4.44 4.12
N LEU A 132 -13.27 3.82 4.27
CA LEU A 132 -12.05 4.56 4.59
C LEU A 132 -10.91 4.09 3.70
N TRP A 133 -10.38 5.01 2.92
CA TRP A 133 -9.22 4.73 2.07
C TRP A 133 -8.32 5.94 1.94
N ALA A 134 -7.07 5.67 1.61
CA ALA A 134 -6.07 6.69 1.30
C ALA A 134 -5.47 6.41 -0.07
N ALA A 135 -5.06 7.45 -0.77
CA ALA A 135 -4.42 7.31 -2.07
C ALA A 135 -3.15 8.14 -2.12
N TYR A 136 -2.13 7.62 -2.81
CA TYR A 136 -0.86 8.30 -3.01
C TYR A 136 -0.49 8.24 -4.49
N ASN A 137 -0.14 9.38 -5.06
CA ASN A 137 0.12 9.51 -6.50
C ASN A 137 1.47 10.15 -6.83
N GLY A 138 2.44 10.02 -5.92
CA GLY A 138 3.79 10.53 -6.15
C GLY A 138 4.14 11.82 -5.45
N GLY A 139 3.32 12.26 -4.52
CA GLY A 139 3.65 13.34 -3.61
C GLY A 139 3.67 14.73 -4.22
N GLY A 140 2.98 14.92 -5.30
CA GLY A 140 2.90 16.20 -6.01
C GLY A 140 2.53 17.41 -5.17
#